data_592231f07db1454f2416b45edddfb9fe
#
_entry.id   592231f07db1454f2416b45edddfb9fe
#
_cell.length_a   1.000
_cell.length_b   1.000
_cell.length_c   1.000
_cell.angle_alpha   90.00
_cell.angle_beta   90.00
_cell.angle_gamma   90.00
#
_symmetry.space_group_name_H-M   'P 1'
#
loop_
_entity.id
_entity.type
_entity.pdbx_description
1 polymer ?
#
loop_
_entity_poly.entity_id
_entity_poly.type
_entity_poly.pdbx_seq_one_letter_code
_entity_poly.pdbx_strand_id
1 'polypeptide(L)'
;MYIAALILSVLLAFVALAAGAPKLVLKGPSGQLQSHMGLSPGLVRFIGVTEVLAAVGLIVGLFWRPLGIAAAVGFAALLIGAVAFHTRAGDYSDAKLRTQAMTPAVLFLVSAATAVILALTMSPIWR
;
A
#
# COMPACT_ATOMS: atom_id res chain seq x y z
N MET A 1 -11.64 6.04 -18.12
CA MET A 1 -10.29 6.14 -17.51
C MET A 1 -10.29 6.99 -16.24
N TYR A 2 -10.89 8.19 -16.30
CA TYR A 2 -10.95 9.06 -15.11
C TYR A 2 -11.71 8.40 -13.95
N ILE A 3 -12.86 7.80 -14.23
CA ILE A 3 -13.67 7.12 -13.20
C ILE A 3 -12.89 5.92 -12.62
N ALA A 4 -12.19 5.17 -13.47
CA ALA A 4 -11.36 4.07 -12.99
C ALA A 4 -10.23 4.57 -12.09
N ALA A 5 -9.57 5.67 -12.46
CA ALA A 5 -8.53 6.29 -11.64
C ALA A 5 -9.09 6.73 -10.27
N LEU A 6 -10.27 7.33 -10.27
CA LEU A 6 -10.95 7.78 -9.05
C LEU A 6 -11.25 6.59 -8.14
N ILE A 7 -11.89 5.55 -8.66
CA ILE A 7 -12.29 4.39 -7.88
C ILE A 7 -11.06 3.68 -7.31
N LEU A 8 -10.06 3.41 -8.15
CA LEU A 8 -8.84 2.72 -7.70
C LEU A 8 -8.08 3.52 -6.67
N SER A 9 -7.97 4.84 -6.86
CA SER A 9 -7.26 5.70 -5.91
C SER A 9 -7.96 5.74 -4.56
N VAL A 10 -9.28 5.84 -4.54
CA VAL A 10 -10.06 5.87 -3.29
C VAL A 10 -9.97 4.53 -2.57
N LEU A 11 -10.15 3.42 -3.29
CA LEU A 11 -10.06 2.08 -2.69
C LEU A 11 -8.67 1.82 -2.14
N LEU A 12 -7.65 2.15 -2.91
CA LEU A 12 -6.27 1.94 -2.51
C LEU A 12 -5.90 2.81 -1.30
N ALA A 13 -6.38 4.06 -1.28
CA ALA A 13 -6.17 4.96 -0.15
C ALA A 13 -6.84 4.42 1.12
N PHE A 14 -8.05 3.90 1.00
CA PHE A 14 -8.74 3.32 2.14
C PHE A 14 -7.98 2.12 2.69
N VAL A 15 -7.52 1.23 1.80
CA VAL A 15 -6.75 0.05 2.22
C VAL A 15 -5.42 0.46 2.87
N ALA A 16 -4.73 1.43 2.28
CA ALA A 16 -3.46 1.92 2.83
C ALA A 16 -3.66 2.52 4.23
N LEU A 17 -4.72 3.30 4.41
CA LEU A 17 -5.02 3.88 5.71
C LEU A 17 -5.40 2.81 6.74
N ALA A 18 -6.24 1.85 6.35
CA ALA A 18 -6.66 0.77 7.22
C ALA A 18 -5.47 -0.12 7.64
N ALA A 19 -4.48 -0.29 6.75
CA ALA A 19 -3.28 -1.05 7.05
C ALA A 19 -2.28 -0.23 7.89
N GLY A 20 -2.15 1.05 7.61
CA GLY A 20 -1.11 1.90 8.21
C GLY A 20 -1.46 2.43 9.58
N ALA A 21 -2.70 2.85 9.80
CA ALA A 21 -3.10 3.49 11.05
C ALA A 21 -2.86 2.61 12.30
N PRO A 22 -3.23 1.32 12.31
CA PRO A 22 -2.95 0.47 13.47
C PRO A 22 -1.46 0.32 13.77
N LYS A 23 -0.60 0.38 12.74
CA LYS A 23 0.84 0.25 12.90
C LYS A 23 1.45 1.43 13.64
N LEU A 24 0.85 2.61 13.54
CA LEU A 24 1.33 3.80 14.25
C LEU A 24 1.23 3.63 15.76
N VAL A 25 0.22 2.90 16.23
CA VAL A 25 -0.02 2.64 17.65
C VAL A 25 0.31 1.20 18.05
N LEU A 26 0.92 0.44 17.16
CA LEU A 26 1.34 -0.95 17.36
C LEU A 26 0.19 -1.87 17.79
N LYS A 27 -0.98 -1.70 17.17
CA LYS A 27 -2.17 -2.50 17.45
C LYS A 27 -2.54 -3.37 16.25
N GLY A 28 -3.46 -4.31 16.48
CA GLY A 28 -3.96 -5.21 15.44
C GLY A 28 -2.86 -6.10 14.89
N PRO A 29 -2.73 -6.24 13.55
CA PRO A 29 -1.74 -7.11 12.93
C PRO A 29 -0.28 -6.74 13.22
N SER A 30 -0.03 -5.59 13.83
CA SER A 30 1.33 -5.15 14.18
C SER A 30 2.07 -6.14 15.07
N GLY A 31 1.35 -6.81 15.97
CA GLY A 31 1.93 -7.83 16.82
C GLY A 31 2.53 -8.98 16.05
N GLN A 32 1.86 -9.39 14.96
CA GLN A 32 2.36 -10.44 14.08
C GLN A 32 3.62 -10.00 13.35
N LEU A 33 3.68 -8.74 12.91
CA LEU A 33 4.88 -8.20 12.26
C LEU A 33 6.07 -8.24 13.22
N GLN A 34 5.86 -7.90 14.48
CA GLN A 34 6.91 -7.90 15.48
C GLN A 34 7.35 -9.31 15.87
N SER A 35 6.39 -10.20 16.16
CA SER A 35 6.70 -11.54 16.65
C SER A 35 7.04 -12.53 15.54
N HIS A 36 6.27 -12.54 14.47
CA HIS A 36 6.43 -13.51 13.37
C HIS A 36 7.55 -13.12 12.42
N MET A 37 7.63 -11.84 12.06
CA MET A 37 8.63 -11.36 11.09
C MET A 37 9.85 -10.75 11.76
N GLY A 38 9.84 -10.56 13.06
CA GLY A 38 10.97 -10.01 13.80
C GLY A 38 11.22 -8.52 13.54
N LEU A 39 10.21 -7.78 13.10
CA LEU A 39 10.35 -6.36 12.83
C LEU A 39 10.36 -5.56 14.13
N SER A 40 11.23 -4.54 14.22
CA SER A 40 11.27 -3.66 15.39
C SER A 40 10.01 -2.79 15.44
N PRO A 41 9.60 -2.35 16.64
CA PRO A 41 8.47 -1.41 16.75
C PRO A 41 8.67 -0.14 15.93
N GLY A 42 9.90 0.38 15.87
CA GLY A 42 10.22 1.55 15.07
C GLY A 42 10.02 1.33 13.58
N LEU A 43 10.42 0.16 13.08
CA LEU A 43 10.21 -0.19 11.66
C LEU A 43 8.73 -0.37 11.35
N VAL A 44 7.96 -1.00 12.24
CA VAL A 44 6.50 -1.15 12.06
C VAL A 44 5.84 0.22 11.97
N ARG A 45 6.20 1.15 12.85
CA ARG A 45 5.68 2.52 12.80
C ARG A 45 6.08 3.25 11.53
N PHE A 46 7.33 3.07 11.10
CA PHE A 46 7.80 3.66 9.85
C PHE A 46 6.97 3.17 8.66
N ILE A 47 6.69 1.87 8.60
CA ILE A 47 5.84 1.30 7.55
C ILE A 47 4.44 1.93 7.64
N GLY A 48 3.89 2.05 8.85
CA GLY A 48 2.58 2.66 9.06
C GLY A 48 2.52 4.11 8.59
N VAL A 49 3.53 4.91 8.90
CA VAL A 49 3.63 6.31 8.45
C VAL A 49 3.66 6.35 6.92
N THR A 50 4.44 5.50 6.29
CA THR A 50 4.55 5.44 4.83
C THR A 50 3.21 5.08 4.20
N GLU A 51 2.49 4.13 4.78
CA GLU A 51 1.17 3.73 4.28
C GLU A 51 0.14 4.86 4.42
N VAL A 52 0.14 5.56 5.55
CA VAL A 52 -0.77 6.70 5.76
C VAL A 52 -0.44 7.83 4.80
N LEU A 53 0.85 8.12 4.59
CA LEU A 53 1.27 9.13 3.62
C LEU A 53 0.86 8.74 2.19
N ALA A 54 0.94 7.46 1.85
CA ALA A 54 0.46 6.97 0.56
C ALA A 54 -1.05 7.20 0.41
N ALA A 55 -1.83 6.94 1.46
CA ALA A 55 -3.27 7.19 1.45
C ALA A 55 -3.58 8.66 1.20
N VAL A 56 -2.91 9.57 1.92
CA VAL A 56 -3.08 11.00 1.74
C VAL A 56 -2.67 11.41 0.32
N GLY A 57 -1.55 10.91 -0.16
CA GLY A 57 -1.05 11.23 -1.49
C GLY A 57 -1.98 10.75 -2.60
N LEU A 58 -2.63 9.59 -2.43
CA LEU A 58 -3.60 9.09 -3.39
C LEU A 58 -4.86 9.98 -3.47
N ILE A 59 -5.33 10.47 -2.32
CA ILE A 59 -6.51 11.35 -2.28
C ILE A 59 -6.16 12.72 -2.84
N VAL A 60 -5.08 13.34 -2.39
CA VAL A 60 -4.63 14.65 -2.90
C VAL A 60 -4.27 14.53 -4.38
N GLY A 61 -3.77 13.39 -4.79
CA GLY A 61 -3.44 13.09 -6.18
C GLY A 61 -4.64 13.10 -7.14
N LEU A 62 -5.86 13.02 -6.62
CA LEU A 62 -7.06 13.20 -7.44
C LEU A 62 -7.16 14.63 -7.95
N PHE A 63 -6.54 15.57 -7.25
CA PHE A 63 -6.50 16.99 -7.64
C PHE A 63 -5.17 17.37 -8.27
N TRP A 64 -4.12 16.60 -8.02
CA TRP A 64 -2.80 16.83 -8.60
C TRP A 64 -2.17 15.48 -8.97
N ARG A 65 -2.31 15.11 -10.23
CA ARG A 65 -1.94 13.79 -10.74
C ARG A 65 -0.50 13.35 -10.41
N PRO A 66 0.54 14.21 -10.52
CA PRO A 66 1.91 13.75 -10.22
C PRO A 66 2.06 13.19 -8.80
N LEU A 67 1.37 13.78 -7.84
CA LEU A 67 1.41 13.28 -6.46
C LEU A 67 0.71 11.92 -6.34
N GLY A 68 -0.41 11.73 -7.07
CA GLY A 68 -1.11 10.46 -7.09
C GLY A 68 -0.26 9.35 -7.69
N ILE A 69 0.43 9.63 -8.78
CA ILE A 69 1.36 8.67 -9.39
C ILE A 69 2.49 8.33 -8.42
N ALA A 70 3.09 9.34 -7.81
CA ALA A 70 4.17 9.14 -6.84
C ALA A 70 3.70 8.29 -5.65
N ALA A 71 2.49 8.56 -5.14
CA ALA A 71 1.92 7.79 -4.03
C ALA A 71 1.66 6.34 -4.42
N ALA A 72 1.11 6.10 -5.61
CA ALA A 72 0.84 4.75 -6.09
C ALA A 72 2.14 3.96 -6.31
N VAL A 73 3.15 4.59 -6.89
CA VAL A 73 4.46 3.96 -7.10
C VAL A 73 5.14 3.69 -5.77
N GLY A 74 5.10 4.65 -4.85
CA GLY A 74 5.68 4.48 -3.51
C GLY A 74 5.00 3.35 -2.74
N PHE A 75 3.68 3.27 -2.82
CA PHE A 75 2.94 2.19 -2.18
C PHE A 75 3.26 0.84 -2.83
N ALA A 76 3.39 0.79 -4.15
CA ALA A 76 3.81 -0.44 -4.84
C ALA A 76 5.20 -0.91 -4.36
N ALA A 77 6.14 0.02 -4.21
CA ALA A 77 7.47 -0.29 -3.67
C ALA A 77 7.39 -0.85 -2.25
N LEU A 78 6.55 -0.25 -1.41
CA LEU A 78 6.34 -0.73 -0.05
C LEU A 78 5.75 -2.16 -0.05
N LEU A 79 4.83 -2.44 -0.96
CA LEU A 79 4.21 -3.75 -1.09
C LEU A 79 5.19 -4.81 -1.59
N ILE A 80 6.15 -4.44 -2.43
CA ILE A 80 7.26 -5.32 -2.80
C ILE A 80 8.03 -5.74 -1.54
N GLY A 81 8.32 -4.78 -0.67
CA GLY A 81 8.95 -5.07 0.61
C GLY A 81 8.12 -6.01 1.47
N ALA A 82 6.81 -5.80 1.51
CA ALA A 82 5.91 -6.68 2.26
C ALA A 82 5.94 -8.11 1.72
N VAL A 83 5.92 -8.29 0.40
CA VAL A 83 6.05 -9.61 -0.22
C VAL A 83 7.38 -10.25 0.16
N ALA A 84 8.46 -9.48 0.16
CA ALA A 84 9.78 -9.97 0.55
C ALA A 84 9.80 -10.45 2.01
N PHE A 85 9.18 -9.69 2.93
CA PHE A 85 9.09 -10.11 4.33
C PHE A 85 8.27 -11.39 4.50
N HIS A 86 7.13 -11.49 3.81
CA HIS A 86 6.33 -12.71 3.86
C HIS A 86 7.08 -13.91 3.28
N THR A 87 7.84 -13.70 2.22
CA THR A 87 8.66 -14.75 1.62
C THR A 87 9.72 -15.23 2.61
N ARG A 88 10.41 -14.31 3.27
CA ARG A 88 11.43 -14.65 4.28
C ARG A 88 10.83 -15.38 5.47
N ALA A 89 9.62 -15.03 5.86
CA ALA A 89 8.93 -15.68 6.97
C ALA A 89 8.33 -17.05 6.61
N GLY A 90 8.37 -17.44 5.33
CA GLY A 90 7.83 -18.70 4.86
C GLY A 90 6.31 -18.74 4.74
N ASP A 91 5.66 -17.59 4.72
CA ASP A 91 4.20 -17.49 4.76
C ASP A 91 3.52 -18.10 3.54
N TYR A 92 4.20 -18.05 2.38
CA TYR A 92 3.63 -18.60 1.15
C TYR A 92 3.63 -20.13 1.14
N SER A 93 4.46 -20.76 1.97
CA SER A 93 4.51 -22.21 2.13
C SER A 93 3.54 -22.73 3.19
N ASP A 94 2.99 -21.83 4.02
CA ASP A 94 2.08 -22.20 5.11
C ASP A 94 0.65 -21.90 4.66
N ALA A 95 -0.18 -22.96 4.60
CA ALA A 95 -1.56 -22.83 4.13
C ALA A 95 -2.39 -21.87 5.00
N LYS A 96 -2.06 -21.73 6.29
CA LYS A 96 -2.78 -20.83 7.20
C LYS A 96 -2.44 -19.37 6.95
N LEU A 97 -1.22 -19.07 6.52
CA LEU A 97 -0.72 -17.71 6.35
C LEU A 97 -0.73 -17.25 4.90
N ARG A 98 -0.93 -18.18 3.96
CA ARG A 98 -0.85 -17.88 2.52
C ARG A 98 -1.82 -16.80 2.09
N THR A 99 -3.06 -16.84 2.56
CA THR A 99 -4.09 -15.86 2.20
C THR A 99 -3.68 -14.45 2.63
N GLN A 100 -3.17 -14.30 3.85
CA GLN A 100 -2.67 -13.01 4.33
C GLN A 100 -1.47 -12.54 3.51
N ALA A 101 -0.56 -13.47 3.19
CA ALA A 101 0.64 -13.15 2.43
C ALA A 101 0.34 -12.77 0.98
N MET A 102 -0.75 -13.27 0.42
CA MET A 102 -1.19 -12.91 -0.92
C MET A 102 -1.76 -11.49 -1.01
N THR A 103 -2.25 -10.93 0.09
CA THR A 103 -2.83 -9.59 0.11
C THR A 103 -1.86 -8.52 -0.42
N PRO A 104 -0.61 -8.40 0.08
CA PRO A 104 0.30 -7.41 -0.48
C PRO A 104 0.65 -7.67 -1.95
N ALA A 105 0.70 -8.92 -2.39
CA ALA A 105 0.96 -9.22 -3.80
C ALA A 105 -0.17 -8.73 -4.70
N VAL A 106 -1.42 -8.96 -4.29
CA VAL A 106 -2.60 -8.48 -5.03
C VAL A 106 -2.65 -6.95 -5.00
N LEU A 107 -2.41 -6.34 -3.85
CA LEU A 107 -2.38 -4.89 -3.70
C LEU A 107 -1.27 -4.26 -4.53
N PHE A 108 -0.13 -4.93 -4.68
CA PHE A 108 0.93 -4.46 -5.55
C PHE A 108 0.42 -4.32 -6.99
N LEU A 109 -0.29 -5.34 -7.50
CA LEU A 109 -0.84 -5.29 -8.85
C LEU A 109 -1.86 -4.16 -8.99
N VAL A 110 -2.72 -3.96 -7.99
CA VAL A 110 -3.69 -2.88 -7.99
C VAL A 110 -2.99 -1.52 -7.95
N SER A 111 -1.97 -1.38 -7.14
CA SER A 111 -1.20 -0.13 -7.01
C SER A 111 -0.46 0.20 -8.31
N ALA A 112 0.17 -0.79 -8.94
CA ALA A 112 0.85 -0.62 -10.22
C ALA A 112 -0.17 -0.23 -11.31
N ALA A 113 -1.32 -0.87 -11.35
CA ALA A 113 -2.38 -0.53 -12.29
C ALA A 113 -2.88 0.90 -12.07
N THR A 114 -3.04 1.32 -10.81
CA THR A 114 -3.45 2.68 -10.47
C THR A 114 -2.44 3.70 -10.99
N ALA A 115 -1.14 3.45 -10.79
CA ALA A 115 -0.08 4.33 -11.29
C ALA A 115 -0.14 4.46 -12.81
N VAL A 116 -0.32 3.34 -13.52
CA VAL A 116 -0.41 3.34 -14.98
C VAL A 116 -1.65 4.10 -15.45
N ILE A 117 -2.79 3.85 -14.84
CA ILE A 117 -4.04 4.52 -15.21
C ILE A 117 -3.94 6.02 -14.96
N LEU A 118 -3.37 6.44 -13.83
CA LEU A 118 -3.15 7.86 -13.55
C LEU A 118 -2.21 8.49 -14.57
N ALA A 119 -1.15 7.77 -14.95
CA ALA A 119 -0.21 8.28 -15.96
C ALA A 119 -0.87 8.43 -17.33
N LEU A 120 -1.77 7.51 -17.69
CA LEU A 120 -2.46 7.51 -18.98
C LEU A 120 -3.65 8.46 -19.00
N THR A 121 -4.19 8.82 -17.83
CA THR A 121 -5.35 9.70 -17.73
C THR A 121 -4.89 11.15 -17.85
N MET A 122 -4.84 11.65 -19.07
CA MET A 122 -4.41 13.01 -19.34
C MET A 122 -5.59 13.97 -19.25
N SER A 123 -5.58 14.80 -18.21
CA SER A 123 -6.57 15.86 -18.05
C SER A 123 -5.84 17.21 -18.04
N PRO A 124 -6.32 18.21 -18.79
CA PRO A 124 -5.71 19.54 -18.78
C PRO A 124 -5.65 20.18 -17.40
N ILE A 125 -6.59 19.88 -16.52
CA ILE A 125 -6.63 20.41 -15.16
C ILE A 125 -5.45 19.93 -14.32
N TRP A 126 -4.84 18.80 -14.68
CA TRP A 126 -3.82 18.16 -13.88
C TRP A 126 -2.40 18.42 -14.40
N ARG A 127 -2.29 19.21 -15.42
CA ARG A 127 -1.00 19.55 -16.04
C ARG A 127 -0.35 20.77 -15.41
#